data_526cc10e7409e57d188f779f27796e41
#
_entry.id   526cc10e7409e57d188f779f27796e41
#
_cell.length_a   1.000
_cell.length_b   1.000
_cell.length_c   1.000
_cell.angle_alpha   90.00
_cell.angle_beta   90.00
_cell.angle_gamma   90.00
#
_symmetry.space_group_name_H-M   'P 1'
#
loop_
_entity.id
_entity.type
_entity.pdbx_description
1 polymer ?
#
loop_
_entity_poly.entity_id
_entity_poly.type
_entity_poly.pdbx_seq_one_letter_code
_entity_poly.pdbx_strand_id
1 'polypeptide(L)'
;MDLRLPDATPSEAEREAVDRVLGAATSGWAGGERAIAFEGRVARGGHEARERRHLLIPALHALQARAGWISPGGLRYVCERLTVPPAEAYGVATFYAMFSTEPRPQTVLHVCDDIACRVNGAEELIADLERELGPERNDQVLRSPCLGMCERAPAALMQTFGEAVSAVAMGPVSTESLGPFLKGGPWRPSARVTRLQDRASLRLLRRVGMVDPTSVDEYRADGGYEALARAVELGPEDVIADVKTSKLLGRGGAAFPAGVKWEAVARQTATPHYFVCNADESEPGTFKDRVLMEDDPFSVIESLTIAGYATGAEKGYIYIRGEYPRATQMLEQAIAVARETGLLGPDVMGAGFAFDVELRRGAGAYICGEETSLFNSIEGRRGEPRNKPPFPVERGLFGKPTGINNVETLVNVLEILRIGGEAYAAIGTPDSTGPRLFCLSGHVEAPGVYEVEHGVTLRELLAMAGGVRGGRPLKAILLGGAAGSFVTPDDLDLRLTFEDTKAAGVTLGSGAVMVFDDTVDLADITLRIAAFFRDESCGQCVPCRVGTVRQEEALARVMAGRPRGSLGEELALIGEIGQVMRDASICGLGQLAANAVESAIHRLKLFEGGAA
;
A
#
# COMPACT_ATOMS: atom_id res chain seq x y z
N MET A 1 -16.96 -6.33 -25.61
CA MET A 1 -17.61 -7.31 -24.72
C MET A 1 -19.02 -6.82 -24.47
N ASP A 2 -20.02 -7.62 -24.77
CA ASP A 2 -21.43 -7.24 -24.51
C ASP A 2 -21.72 -7.48 -23.02
N LEU A 3 -21.85 -6.40 -22.25
CA LEU A 3 -22.14 -6.45 -20.81
C LEU A 3 -23.62 -6.71 -20.51
N ARG A 4 -24.35 -7.38 -21.42
CA ARG A 4 -25.69 -7.83 -21.11
C ARG A 4 -25.61 -8.98 -20.10
N LEU A 5 -25.97 -8.67 -18.84
CA LEU A 5 -26.11 -9.65 -17.77
C LEU A 5 -27.58 -10.13 -17.55
N PRO A 6 -28.55 -9.91 -18.49
CA PRO A 6 -29.96 -10.06 -18.19
C PRO A 6 -30.34 -11.51 -17.79
N ASP A 7 -29.61 -12.52 -18.31
CA ASP A 7 -29.93 -13.94 -18.11
C ASP A 7 -28.97 -14.63 -17.10
N ALA A 8 -27.96 -13.93 -16.60
CA ALA A 8 -27.03 -14.48 -15.64
C ALA A 8 -27.66 -14.48 -14.23
N THR A 9 -27.72 -15.63 -13.59
CA THR A 9 -28.23 -15.79 -12.23
C THR A 9 -27.11 -16.16 -11.27
N PRO A 10 -27.05 -15.56 -10.06
CA PRO A 10 -26.10 -15.97 -9.05
C PRO A 10 -26.49 -17.35 -8.49
N SER A 11 -25.51 -18.15 -8.08
CA SER A 11 -25.72 -19.31 -7.25
C SER A 11 -26.20 -18.90 -5.85
N GLU A 12 -26.77 -19.85 -5.09
CA GLU A 12 -27.16 -19.61 -3.69
C GLU A 12 -25.94 -19.20 -2.83
N ALA A 13 -24.81 -19.87 -3.01
CA ALA A 13 -23.57 -19.57 -2.31
C ALA A 13 -23.03 -18.15 -2.59
N GLU A 14 -23.17 -17.65 -3.81
CA GLU A 14 -22.82 -16.27 -4.17
C GLU A 14 -23.76 -15.25 -3.52
N ARG A 15 -25.06 -15.53 -3.49
CA ARG A 15 -26.05 -14.69 -2.78
C ARG A 15 -25.71 -14.58 -1.29
N GLU A 16 -25.52 -15.72 -0.62
CA GLU A 16 -25.16 -15.76 0.79
C GLU A 16 -23.87 -15.00 1.10
N ALA A 17 -22.85 -15.11 0.24
CA ALA A 17 -21.59 -14.40 0.42
C ALA A 17 -21.78 -12.87 0.35
N VAL A 18 -22.55 -12.39 -0.61
CA VAL A 18 -22.89 -10.96 -0.76
C VAL A 18 -23.77 -10.48 0.40
N ASP A 19 -24.77 -11.28 0.79
CA ASP A 19 -25.71 -10.90 1.85
C ASP A 19 -25.06 -10.84 3.24
N ARG A 20 -24.01 -11.62 3.48
CA ARG A 20 -23.20 -11.46 4.71
C ARG A 20 -22.54 -10.09 4.83
N VAL A 21 -22.16 -9.48 3.73
CA VAL A 21 -21.56 -8.14 3.71
C VAL A 21 -22.63 -7.05 3.74
N LEU A 22 -23.70 -7.24 2.95
CA LEU A 22 -24.72 -6.22 2.75
C LEU A 22 -25.89 -6.29 3.76
N GLY A 23 -25.98 -7.37 4.54
CA GLY A 23 -27.16 -7.69 5.32
C GLY A 23 -28.34 -8.13 4.45
N ALA A 24 -29.41 -8.66 5.05
CA ALA A 24 -30.61 -9.02 4.32
C ALA A 24 -31.28 -7.77 3.72
N ALA A 25 -31.79 -7.91 2.47
CA ALA A 25 -32.57 -6.86 1.86
C ALA A 25 -33.95 -6.74 2.55
N THR A 26 -34.24 -5.58 3.12
CA THR A 26 -35.48 -5.35 3.88
C THR A 26 -36.66 -4.95 3.00
N SER A 27 -36.40 -4.49 1.79
CA SER A 27 -37.42 -4.05 0.82
C SER A 27 -36.85 -4.02 -0.61
N GLY A 28 -37.71 -3.93 -1.62
CA GLY A 28 -37.30 -3.70 -3.01
C GLY A 28 -36.54 -2.39 -3.21
N TRP A 29 -36.73 -1.40 -2.34
CA TRP A 29 -35.99 -0.14 -2.33
C TRP A 29 -34.57 -0.28 -1.75
N ALA A 30 -34.38 -1.22 -0.86
CA ALA A 30 -33.09 -1.60 -0.29
C ALA A 30 -32.36 -2.72 -1.07
N GLY A 31 -32.76 -2.96 -2.33
CA GLY A 31 -32.13 -3.95 -3.21
C GLY A 31 -32.65 -5.37 -3.07
N GLY A 32 -33.82 -5.59 -2.44
CA GLY A 32 -34.51 -6.88 -2.38
C GLY A 32 -35.29 -7.21 -3.66
N GLU A 33 -35.90 -8.43 -3.69
CA GLU A 33 -36.72 -8.86 -4.81
C GLU A 33 -37.90 -7.91 -5.04
N ARG A 34 -38.17 -7.60 -6.31
CA ARG A 34 -39.29 -6.76 -6.73
C ARG A 34 -40.33 -7.61 -7.45
N ALA A 35 -41.58 -7.32 -7.17
CA ALA A 35 -42.68 -7.86 -7.94
C ALA A 35 -42.77 -7.11 -9.30
N ILE A 36 -42.13 -7.68 -10.34
CA ILE A 36 -41.98 -7.09 -11.68
C ILE A 36 -43.34 -6.63 -12.27
N ALA A 37 -44.43 -7.32 -11.91
CA ALA A 37 -45.77 -6.97 -12.38
C ALA A 37 -46.25 -5.59 -11.86
N PHE A 38 -45.82 -5.16 -10.69
CA PHE A 38 -46.24 -3.89 -10.08
C PHE A 38 -45.18 -2.77 -10.20
N GLU A 39 -43.91 -3.13 -10.34
CA GLU A 39 -42.79 -2.18 -10.21
C GLU A 39 -42.02 -1.93 -11.52
N GLY A 40 -42.42 -2.53 -12.62
CA GLY A 40 -41.73 -2.46 -13.91
C GLY A 40 -41.55 -1.06 -14.52
N ARG A 41 -42.22 -0.06 -13.95
CA ARG A 41 -42.12 1.37 -14.38
C ARG A 41 -41.41 2.26 -13.38
N VAL A 42 -40.99 1.73 -12.24
CA VAL A 42 -40.34 2.50 -11.16
C VAL A 42 -38.82 2.33 -11.26
N ALA A 43 -38.10 3.45 -11.16
CA ALA A 43 -36.63 3.40 -11.10
C ALA A 43 -36.15 2.49 -9.97
N ARG A 44 -35.24 1.56 -10.29
CA ARG A 44 -34.68 0.64 -9.31
C ARG A 44 -33.75 1.40 -8.33
N GLY A 45 -33.90 1.14 -7.06
CA GLY A 45 -33.05 1.62 -5.99
C GLY A 45 -33.41 3.00 -5.44
N GLY A 46 -33.63 3.06 -4.12
CA GLY A 46 -33.76 4.29 -3.35
C GLY A 46 -32.39 4.90 -3.00
N HIS A 47 -32.42 6.02 -2.31
CA HIS A 47 -31.20 6.68 -1.80
C HIS A 47 -30.36 5.74 -0.94
N GLU A 48 -30.96 4.97 -0.05
CA GLU A 48 -30.27 4.02 0.84
C GLU A 48 -29.38 3.02 0.10
N ALA A 49 -29.86 2.41 -0.99
CA ALA A 49 -29.07 1.46 -1.76
C ALA A 49 -27.88 2.15 -2.45
N ARG A 50 -28.07 3.40 -2.92
CA ARG A 50 -27.00 4.17 -3.57
C ARG A 50 -25.96 4.67 -2.58
N GLU A 51 -26.35 5.06 -1.39
CA GLU A 51 -25.44 5.47 -0.32
C GLU A 51 -24.52 4.33 0.13
N ARG A 52 -24.95 3.08 -0.09
CA ARG A 52 -24.17 1.88 0.21
C ARG A 52 -23.19 1.46 -0.90
N ARG A 53 -23.02 2.24 -1.97
CA ARG A 53 -22.05 1.97 -3.03
C ARG A 53 -20.63 1.70 -2.50
N HIS A 54 -20.25 2.33 -1.39
CA HIS A 54 -18.97 2.11 -0.72
C HIS A 54 -18.74 0.66 -0.26
N LEU A 55 -19.76 -0.19 -0.28
CA LEU A 55 -19.65 -1.63 0.00
C LEU A 55 -19.43 -2.46 -1.29
N LEU A 56 -19.25 -1.85 -2.46
CA LEU A 56 -19.02 -2.58 -3.71
C LEU A 56 -17.76 -3.44 -3.63
N ILE A 57 -16.61 -2.88 -3.28
CA ILE A 57 -15.35 -3.63 -3.18
C ILE A 57 -15.43 -4.73 -2.10
N PRO A 58 -15.92 -4.47 -0.88
CA PRO A 58 -16.19 -5.54 0.10
C PRO A 58 -17.09 -6.67 -0.43
N ALA A 59 -18.15 -6.35 -1.17
CA ALA A 59 -19.04 -7.36 -1.76
C ALA A 59 -18.35 -8.18 -2.88
N LEU A 60 -17.51 -7.53 -3.71
CA LEU A 60 -16.70 -8.23 -4.71
C LEU A 60 -15.65 -9.15 -4.07
N HIS A 61 -15.03 -8.73 -2.96
CA HIS A 61 -14.14 -9.60 -2.17
C HIS A 61 -14.87 -10.84 -1.64
N ALA A 62 -16.05 -10.67 -1.08
CA ALA A 62 -16.84 -11.79 -0.56
C ALA A 62 -17.28 -12.75 -1.67
N LEU A 63 -17.70 -12.21 -2.81
CA LEU A 63 -18.08 -12.99 -3.98
C LEU A 63 -16.90 -13.82 -4.50
N GLN A 64 -15.74 -13.18 -4.73
CA GLN A 64 -14.55 -13.89 -5.20
C GLN A 64 -14.03 -14.91 -4.17
N ALA A 65 -14.02 -14.57 -2.89
CA ALA A 65 -13.62 -15.49 -1.84
C ALA A 65 -14.47 -16.79 -1.86
N ARG A 66 -15.77 -16.68 -2.16
CA ARG A 66 -16.68 -17.83 -2.21
C ARG A 66 -16.64 -18.61 -3.53
N ALA A 67 -16.55 -17.90 -4.66
CA ALA A 67 -16.66 -18.49 -6.00
C ALA A 67 -15.30 -18.67 -6.71
N GLY A 68 -14.22 -18.07 -6.22
CA GLY A 68 -12.90 -18.02 -6.85
C GLY A 68 -12.75 -16.90 -7.89
N TRP A 69 -13.86 -16.33 -8.35
CA TRP A 69 -13.91 -15.27 -9.35
C TRP A 69 -15.22 -14.47 -9.23
N ILE A 70 -15.31 -13.36 -9.93
CA ILE A 70 -16.50 -12.53 -10.00
C ILE A 70 -17.33 -12.98 -11.21
N SER A 71 -18.28 -13.89 -10.97
CA SER A 71 -19.13 -14.42 -12.04
C SER A 71 -20.11 -13.35 -12.55
N PRO A 72 -20.60 -13.47 -13.80
CA PRO A 72 -21.64 -12.58 -14.32
C PRO A 72 -22.91 -12.55 -13.46
N GLY A 73 -23.33 -13.71 -12.92
CA GLY A 73 -24.49 -13.82 -12.04
C GLY A 73 -24.28 -13.14 -10.70
N GLY A 74 -23.12 -13.37 -10.07
CA GLY A 74 -22.73 -12.73 -8.81
C GLY A 74 -22.59 -11.22 -8.98
N LEU A 75 -21.93 -10.76 -10.06
CA LEU A 75 -21.79 -9.33 -10.35
C LEU A 75 -23.16 -8.66 -10.54
N ARG A 76 -24.07 -9.30 -11.30
CA ARG A 76 -25.44 -8.82 -11.45
C ARG A 76 -26.13 -8.65 -10.10
N TYR A 77 -26.02 -9.65 -9.22
CA TYR A 77 -26.63 -9.60 -7.89
C TYR A 77 -26.11 -8.44 -7.06
N VAL A 78 -24.79 -8.23 -7.03
CA VAL A 78 -24.16 -7.07 -6.35
C VAL A 78 -24.70 -5.75 -6.93
N CYS A 79 -24.82 -5.64 -8.27
CA CYS A 79 -25.37 -4.45 -8.92
C CYS A 79 -26.81 -4.16 -8.50
N GLU A 80 -27.65 -5.20 -8.41
CA GLU A 80 -29.04 -5.07 -7.96
C GLU A 80 -29.14 -4.63 -6.51
N ARG A 81 -28.32 -5.23 -5.62
CA ARG A 81 -28.30 -4.94 -4.18
C ARG A 81 -27.82 -3.53 -3.86
N LEU A 82 -26.86 -3.01 -4.60
CA LEU A 82 -26.26 -1.67 -4.38
C LEU A 82 -26.79 -0.60 -5.34
N THR A 83 -27.63 -0.97 -6.29
CA THR A 83 -28.09 -0.07 -7.35
C THR A 83 -26.92 0.59 -8.13
N VAL A 84 -25.88 -0.20 -8.41
CA VAL A 84 -24.73 0.22 -9.21
C VAL A 84 -24.91 -0.26 -10.64
N PRO A 85 -24.72 0.59 -11.67
CA PRO A 85 -24.79 0.16 -13.06
C PRO A 85 -23.79 -0.96 -13.36
N PRO A 86 -24.18 -2.04 -14.08
CA PRO A 86 -23.29 -3.17 -14.39
C PRO A 86 -21.95 -2.78 -15.04
N ALA A 87 -21.95 -1.79 -15.94
CA ALA A 87 -20.74 -1.30 -16.59
C ALA A 87 -19.76 -0.66 -15.59
N GLU A 88 -20.28 0.07 -14.58
CA GLU A 88 -19.45 0.66 -13.54
C GLU A 88 -18.89 -0.41 -12.60
N ALA A 89 -19.72 -1.36 -12.16
CA ALA A 89 -19.27 -2.45 -11.29
C ALA A 89 -18.24 -3.36 -12.00
N TYR A 90 -18.45 -3.65 -13.28
CA TYR A 90 -17.46 -4.37 -14.10
C TYR A 90 -16.16 -3.58 -14.25
N GLY A 91 -16.25 -2.26 -14.49
CA GLY A 91 -15.10 -1.38 -14.55
C GLY A 91 -14.31 -1.34 -13.23
N VAL A 92 -14.96 -1.51 -12.08
CA VAL A 92 -14.30 -1.66 -10.77
C VAL A 92 -13.68 -3.06 -10.66
N ALA A 93 -14.42 -4.12 -11.01
CA ALA A 93 -13.93 -5.50 -10.92
C ALA A 93 -12.69 -5.77 -11.79
N THR A 94 -12.58 -5.11 -12.95
CA THR A 94 -11.44 -5.26 -13.88
C THR A 94 -10.30 -4.26 -13.63
N PHE A 95 -10.49 -3.28 -12.76
CA PHE A 95 -9.47 -2.30 -12.42
C PHE A 95 -8.44 -2.83 -11.42
N TYR A 96 -8.87 -3.63 -10.46
CA TYR A 96 -8.04 -4.12 -9.37
C TYR A 96 -7.44 -5.48 -9.69
N ALA A 97 -6.11 -5.60 -9.63
CA ALA A 97 -5.37 -6.78 -10.07
C ALA A 97 -5.69 -8.09 -9.30
N MET A 98 -6.14 -7.98 -8.05
CA MET A 98 -6.50 -9.17 -7.26
C MET A 98 -7.87 -9.74 -7.62
N PHE A 99 -8.73 -9.00 -8.31
CA PHE A 99 -10.00 -9.52 -8.79
C PHE A 99 -9.85 -10.30 -10.11
N SER A 100 -10.73 -11.26 -10.35
CA SER A 100 -10.84 -11.99 -11.60
C SER A 100 -12.29 -12.00 -12.08
N THR A 101 -12.48 -11.67 -13.33
CA THR A 101 -13.76 -11.85 -14.03
C THR A 101 -13.79 -13.14 -14.87
N GLU A 102 -12.71 -13.92 -14.81
CA GLU A 102 -12.58 -15.24 -15.42
C GLU A 102 -12.47 -16.32 -14.33
N PRO A 103 -13.01 -17.53 -14.56
CA PRO A 103 -12.87 -18.64 -13.61
C PRO A 103 -11.42 -18.90 -13.22
N ARG A 104 -11.20 -19.15 -11.94
CA ARG A 104 -9.88 -19.49 -11.39
C ARG A 104 -9.93 -20.84 -10.67
N PRO A 105 -8.78 -21.55 -10.57
CA PRO A 105 -8.63 -22.70 -9.71
C PRO A 105 -8.98 -22.35 -8.24
N GLN A 106 -9.38 -23.39 -7.48
CA GLN A 106 -9.71 -23.22 -6.06
C GLN A 106 -8.54 -22.66 -5.24
N THR A 107 -7.32 -22.95 -5.64
CA THR A 107 -6.09 -22.41 -5.02
C THR A 107 -5.21 -21.78 -6.08
N VAL A 108 -4.80 -20.55 -5.82
CA VAL A 108 -3.92 -19.76 -6.69
C VAL A 108 -2.72 -19.28 -5.90
N LEU A 109 -1.55 -19.38 -6.49
CA LEU A 109 -0.28 -18.90 -5.97
C LEU A 109 0.17 -17.68 -6.78
N HIS A 110 0.19 -16.53 -6.15
CA HIS A 110 0.77 -15.31 -6.70
C HIS A 110 2.25 -15.26 -6.33
N VAL A 111 3.16 -15.32 -7.29
CA VAL A 111 4.61 -15.21 -7.08
C VAL A 111 5.07 -13.82 -7.47
N CYS A 112 5.70 -13.12 -6.55
CA CYS A 112 6.23 -11.79 -6.80
C CYS A 112 7.44 -11.87 -7.75
N ASP A 113 7.38 -11.13 -8.87
CA ASP A 113 8.46 -10.99 -9.86
C ASP A 113 9.07 -9.58 -9.88
N ASP A 114 8.79 -8.80 -8.84
CA ASP A 114 9.25 -7.41 -8.73
C ASP A 114 10.68 -7.32 -8.18
N ILE A 115 11.25 -6.13 -8.17
CA ILE A 115 12.67 -5.79 -8.06
C ILE A 115 13.44 -6.69 -7.08
N ALA A 116 13.07 -6.68 -5.78
CA ALA A 116 13.78 -7.45 -4.76
C ALA A 116 13.65 -8.97 -4.96
N CYS A 117 12.49 -9.45 -5.40
CA CYS A 117 12.26 -10.86 -5.68
C CYS A 117 13.01 -11.30 -6.93
N ARG A 118 13.04 -10.46 -7.97
CA ARG A 118 13.74 -10.71 -9.23
C ARG A 118 15.23 -10.92 -9.01
N VAL A 119 15.91 -10.03 -8.26
CA VAL A 119 17.35 -10.20 -7.95
C VAL A 119 17.66 -11.37 -7.00
N ASN A 120 16.64 -11.95 -6.38
CA ASN A 120 16.76 -13.13 -5.53
C ASN A 120 16.19 -14.41 -6.18
N GLY A 121 16.07 -14.46 -7.52
CA GLY A 121 15.79 -15.69 -8.28
C GLY A 121 14.29 -15.98 -8.48
N ALA A 122 13.42 -14.97 -8.48
CA ALA A 122 11.98 -15.19 -8.68
C ALA A 122 11.64 -15.70 -10.09
N GLU A 123 12.37 -15.28 -11.13
CA GLU A 123 12.14 -15.73 -12.51
C GLU A 123 12.43 -17.23 -12.66
N GLU A 124 13.54 -17.69 -12.09
CA GLU A 124 13.90 -19.11 -12.06
C GLU A 124 12.87 -19.93 -11.28
N LEU A 125 12.43 -19.41 -10.13
CA LEU A 125 11.38 -20.05 -9.33
C LEU A 125 10.07 -20.19 -10.11
N ILE A 126 9.62 -19.15 -10.80
CA ILE A 126 8.39 -19.17 -11.61
C ILE A 126 8.53 -20.22 -12.73
N ALA A 127 9.65 -20.22 -13.47
CA ALA A 127 9.90 -21.18 -14.54
C ALA A 127 9.93 -22.63 -14.03
N ASP A 128 10.49 -22.87 -12.83
CA ASP A 128 10.51 -24.19 -12.21
C ASP A 128 9.09 -24.63 -11.80
N LEU A 129 8.30 -23.74 -11.20
CA LEU A 129 6.91 -24.02 -10.82
C LEU A 129 6.05 -24.35 -12.06
N GLU A 130 6.14 -23.57 -13.12
CA GLU A 130 5.43 -23.80 -14.37
C GLU A 130 5.79 -25.16 -14.99
N ARG A 131 7.07 -25.56 -14.89
CA ARG A 131 7.55 -26.86 -15.38
C ARG A 131 7.01 -28.02 -14.55
N GLU A 132 7.01 -27.88 -13.21
CA GLU A 132 6.55 -28.94 -12.30
C GLU A 132 5.03 -29.12 -12.33
N LEU A 133 4.27 -28.06 -12.47
CA LEU A 133 2.81 -28.10 -12.56
C LEU A 133 2.31 -28.60 -13.92
N GLY A 134 3.08 -28.34 -14.98
CA GLY A 134 2.69 -28.64 -16.34
C GLY A 134 1.53 -27.79 -16.87
N PRO A 135 1.21 -27.89 -18.17
CA PRO A 135 0.28 -26.98 -18.84
C PRO A 135 -1.16 -27.02 -18.29
N GLU A 136 -1.56 -28.14 -17.66
CA GLU A 136 -2.93 -28.30 -17.11
C GLU A 136 -3.15 -27.55 -15.79
N ARG A 137 -2.09 -27.12 -15.11
CA ARG A 137 -2.14 -26.46 -13.81
C ARG A 137 -1.38 -25.13 -13.76
N ASN A 138 -0.87 -24.65 -14.88
CA ASN A 138 -0.13 -23.39 -14.94
C ASN A 138 -0.99 -22.16 -14.56
N ASP A 139 -2.31 -22.27 -14.71
CA ASP A 139 -3.27 -21.25 -14.27
C ASP A 139 -3.35 -21.10 -12.73
N GLN A 140 -2.72 -22.01 -11.99
CA GLN A 140 -2.58 -21.91 -10.52
C GLN A 140 -1.43 -20.98 -10.09
N VAL A 141 -0.48 -20.64 -10.98
CA VAL A 141 0.62 -19.73 -10.68
C VAL A 141 0.43 -18.43 -11.47
N LEU A 142 0.37 -17.33 -10.73
CA LEU A 142 0.22 -15.99 -11.30
C LEU A 142 1.41 -15.13 -10.91
N ARG A 143 1.93 -14.35 -11.85
CA ARG A 143 2.88 -13.28 -11.54
C ARG A 143 2.19 -12.20 -10.72
N SER A 144 2.90 -11.60 -9.80
CA SER A 144 2.37 -10.57 -8.92
C SER A 144 3.35 -9.40 -8.82
N PRO A 145 2.86 -8.16 -8.78
CA PRO A 145 3.69 -7.04 -8.32
C PRO A 145 4.13 -7.25 -6.87
N CYS A 146 4.89 -6.30 -6.34
CA CYS A 146 5.48 -6.40 -5.01
C CYS A 146 4.46 -6.77 -3.91
N LEU A 147 4.72 -7.85 -3.20
CA LEU A 147 3.91 -8.33 -2.07
C LEU A 147 4.30 -7.70 -0.72
N GLY A 148 5.18 -6.70 -0.72
CA GLY A 148 5.64 -6.03 0.51
C GLY A 148 6.40 -6.94 1.47
N MET A 149 7.12 -7.96 0.95
CA MET A 149 7.96 -8.90 1.70
C MET A 149 9.39 -8.93 1.15
N CYS A 150 9.90 -7.77 0.75
CA CYS A 150 11.20 -7.66 0.07
C CYS A 150 12.38 -8.12 0.92
N GLU A 151 12.26 -8.09 2.25
CA GLU A 151 13.24 -8.66 3.19
C GLU A 151 13.25 -10.20 3.19
N ARG A 152 12.26 -10.82 2.56
CA ARG A 152 12.06 -12.26 2.46
C ARG A 152 11.88 -12.71 1.01
N ALA A 153 12.57 -12.05 0.12
CA ALA A 153 12.53 -12.40 -1.31
C ALA A 153 13.21 -13.77 -1.59
N PRO A 154 12.66 -14.57 -2.53
CA PRO A 154 11.41 -14.40 -3.25
C PRO A 154 10.18 -14.61 -2.39
N ALA A 155 9.08 -13.89 -2.66
CA ALA A 155 7.86 -13.94 -1.90
C ALA A 155 6.67 -14.43 -2.75
N ALA A 156 5.69 -15.06 -2.07
CA ALA A 156 4.45 -15.50 -2.70
C ALA A 156 3.23 -15.25 -1.79
N LEU A 157 2.05 -15.11 -2.41
CA LEU A 157 0.76 -15.06 -1.77
C LEU A 157 -0.10 -16.22 -2.27
N MET A 158 -0.47 -17.13 -1.38
CA MET A 158 -1.39 -18.22 -1.69
C MET A 158 -2.81 -17.81 -1.27
N GLN A 159 -3.75 -17.99 -2.19
CA GLN A 159 -5.18 -17.78 -1.93
C GLN A 159 -5.95 -19.06 -2.19
N THR A 160 -6.82 -19.43 -1.26
CA THR A 160 -7.77 -20.54 -1.41
C THR A 160 -9.19 -20.01 -1.31
N PHE A 161 -10.04 -20.42 -2.26
CA PHE A 161 -11.41 -19.97 -2.41
C PHE A 161 -12.39 -21.08 -2.08
N GLY A 162 -13.67 -20.73 -1.90
CA GLY A 162 -14.73 -21.70 -1.68
C GLY A 162 -15.25 -21.72 -0.25
N GLU A 163 -15.35 -22.91 0.37
CA GLU A 163 -15.86 -23.05 1.74
C GLU A 163 -14.78 -22.73 2.78
N ALA A 164 -13.55 -23.17 2.53
CA ALA A 164 -12.40 -22.90 3.38
C ALA A 164 -11.53 -21.79 2.76
N VAL A 165 -11.95 -20.54 2.96
CA VAL A 165 -11.23 -19.36 2.45
C VAL A 165 -9.97 -19.12 3.27
N SER A 166 -8.84 -18.96 2.58
CA SER A 166 -7.59 -18.56 3.22
C SER A 166 -6.74 -17.70 2.30
N ALA A 167 -5.95 -16.80 2.88
CA ALA A 167 -4.91 -16.04 2.19
C ALA A 167 -3.66 -16.01 3.08
N VAL A 168 -2.51 -16.42 2.53
CA VAL A 168 -1.26 -16.50 3.28
C VAL A 168 -0.12 -15.94 2.43
N ALA A 169 0.49 -14.86 2.89
CA ALA A 169 1.70 -14.31 2.31
C ALA A 169 2.93 -14.95 2.97
N MET A 170 3.95 -15.26 2.17
CA MET A 170 5.11 -16.02 2.59
C MET A 170 6.40 -15.61 1.86
N GLY A 171 7.52 -15.79 2.55
CA GLY A 171 8.87 -15.61 2.01
C GLY A 171 9.94 -15.95 3.06
N PRO A 172 11.15 -16.35 2.64
CA PRO A 172 11.47 -16.69 1.25
C PRO A 172 10.81 -18.02 0.82
N VAL A 173 10.45 -18.11 -0.46
CA VAL A 173 9.90 -19.33 -1.05
C VAL A 173 10.87 -19.98 -2.04
N SER A 174 10.79 -21.30 -2.13
CA SER A 174 11.50 -22.14 -3.11
C SER A 174 10.58 -23.25 -3.58
N THR A 175 10.94 -23.95 -4.65
CA THR A 175 10.21 -25.14 -5.11
C THR A 175 10.06 -26.18 -4.01
N GLU A 176 11.09 -26.35 -3.15
CA GLU A 176 11.04 -27.26 -1.99
C GLU A 176 9.99 -26.82 -0.96
N SER A 177 10.01 -25.53 -0.57
CA SER A 177 9.06 -24.97 0.42
C SER A 177 7.62 -24.97 -0.11
N LEU A 178 7.42 -24.88 -1.42
CA LEU A 178 6.13 -24.95 -2.11
C LEU A 178 5.72 -26.40 -2.48
N GLY A 179 6.56 -27.39 -2.19
CA GLY A 179 6.29 -28.81 -2.47
C GLY A 179 4.93 -29.34 -1.99
N PRO A 180 4.41 -28.98 -0.81
CA PRO A 180 3.05 -29.32 -0.41
C PRO A 180 1.97 -28.75 -1.34
N PHE A 181 2.08 -27.50 -1.76
CA PHE A 181 1.17 -26.86 -2.74
C PHE A 181 1.23 -27.59 -4.09
N LEU A 182 2.41 -27.88 -4.59
CA LEU A 182 2.62 -28.62 -5.87
C LEU A 182 1.93 -29.98 -5.87
N LYS A 183 1.82 -30.64 -4.70
CA LYS A 183 1.14 -31.93 -4.49
C LYS A 183 -0.33 -31.78 -4.12
N GLY A 184 -0.90 -30.57 -4.14
CA GLY A 184 -2.30 -30.31 -3.77
C GLY A 184 -2.59 -30.41 -2.26
N GLY A 185 -1.56 -30.34 -1.43
CA GLY A 185 -1.66 -30.38 0.03
C GLY A 185 -1.68 -29.00 0.69
N PRO A 186 -2.06 -28.92 1.98
CA PRO A 186 -2.02 -27.69 2.73
C PRO A 186 -0.57 -27.20 2.93
N TRP A 187 -0.39 -25.90 2.81
CA TRP A 187 0.90 -25.28 3.04
C TRP A 187 0.90 -24.50 4.38
N ARG A 188 2.03 -24.47 5.08
CA ARG A 188 2.19 -23.75 6.34
C ARG A 188 3.32 -22.71 6.20
N PRO A 189 3.08 -21.46 6.66
CA PRO A 189 4.12 -20.43 6.64
C PRO A 189 5.33 -20.83 7.48
N SER A 190 6.52 -20.46 7.01
CA SER A 190 7.74 -20.55 7.81
C SER A 190 7.67 -19.59 9.00
N ALA A 191 8.37 -19.92 10.09
CA ALA A 191 8.45 -19.07 11.26
C ALA A 191 9.01 -17.68 10.90
N ARG A 192 8.43 -16.63 11.48
CA ARG A 192 8.91 -15.26 11.32
C ARG A 192 10.24 -15.08 12.05
N VAL A 193 11.18 -14.44 11.38
CA VAL A 193 12.39 -13.92 12.03
C VAL A 193 12.40 -12.40 11.76
N THR A 194 11.92 -11.62 12.71
CA THR A 194 12.12 -10.18 12.69
C THR A 194 13.48 -9.90 13.29
N ARG A 195 14.46 -9.52 12.46
CA ARG A 195 15.76 -9.03 12.94
C ARG A 195 15.58 -7.54 13.24
N LEU A 196 15.82 -7.16 14.49
CA LEU A 196 15.85 -5.78 14.94
C LEU A 196 17.28 -5.40 15.33
N GLN A 197 17.62 -4.13 15.10
CA GLN A 197 18.85 -3.50 15.60
C GLN A 197 18.86 -3.44 17.14
N ASP A 198 19.90 -2.83 17.73
CA ASP A 198 19.96 -2.63 19.18
C ASP A 198 18.69 -1.92 19.70
N ARG A 199 17.99 -2.59 20.60
CA ARG A 199 16.68 -2.17 21.11
C ARG A 199 16.69 -0.89 21.91
N ALA A 200 17.82 -0.56 22.54
CA ALA A 200 17.94 0.64 23.37
C ALA A 200 17.71 1.95 22.59
N SER A 201 17.90 1.92 21.26
CA SER A 201 17.70 3.07 20.37
C SER A 201 16.33 3.13 19.72
N LEU A 202 15.48 2.10 19.85
CA LEU A 202 14.19 2.02 19.18
C LEU A 202 13.11 2.85 19.88
N ARG A 203 12.35 3.58 19.11
CA ARG A 203 11.18 4.39 19.53
C ARG A 203 9.89 3.83 18.94
N LEU A 204 9.83 3.73 17.61
CA LEU A 204 8.66 3.25 16.86
C LEU A 204 8.56 1.72 16.88
N LEU A 205 9.70 1.01 16.79
CA LEU A 205 9.76 -0.44 16.75
C LEU A 205 10.02 -1.07 18.14
N ARG A 206 9.98 -0.30 19.23
CA ARG A 206 10.34 -0.78 20.58
C ARG A 206 9.53 -1.99 21.05
N ARG A 207 8.26 -2.08 20.65
CA ARG A 207 7.34 -3.18 21.02
C ARG A 207 7.44 -4.39 20.09
N VAL A 208 7.92 -4.20 18.87
CA VAL A 208 7.99 -5.25 17.85
C VAL A 208 8.78 -6.46 18.37
N GLY A 209 8.11 -7.61 18.47
CA GLY A 209 8.69 -8.85 19.00
C GLY A 209 8.95 -8.87 20.52
N MET A 210 8.41 -7.92 21.29
CA MET A 210 8.48 -7.85 22.75
C MET A 210 7.12 -7.99 23.40
N VAL A 211 6.10 -7.41 22.80
CA VAL A 211 4.73 -7.39 23.28
C VAL A 211 3.93 -8.35 22.38
N ASP A 212 3.02 -9.11 22.96
CA ASP A 212 2.07 -9.90 22.16
C ASP A 212 1.15 -8.92 21.40
N PRO A 213 1.21 -8.89 20.06
CA PRO A 213 0.42 -7.96 19.27
C PRO A 213 -1.09 -8.20 19.35
N THR A 214 -1.52 -9.29 19.96
CA THR A 214 -2.95 -9.61 20.20
C THR A 214 -3.43 -9.18 21.59
N SER A 215 -2.52 -8.78 22.50
CA SER A 215 -2.80 -8.46 23.89
C SER A 215 -2.81 -6.95 24.14
N VAL A 216 -3.99 -6.39 24.36
CA VAL A 216 -4.14 -4.98 24.77
C VAL A 216 -3.58 -4.74 26.18
N ASP A 217 -3.59 -5.75 27.04
CA ASP A 217 -3.06 -5.63 28.39
C ASP A 217 -1.53 -5.55 28.41
N GLU A 218 -0.84 -6.35 27.59
CA GLU A 218 0.60 -6.22 27.40
C GLU A 218 0.97 -4.88 26.74
N TYR A 219 0.20 -4.45 25.75
CA TYR A 219 0.39 -3.14 25.13
C TYR A 219 0.29 -2.01 26.15
N ARG A 220 -0.74 -2.04 27.04
CA ARG A 220 -0.90 -1.07 28.13
C ARG A 220 0.22 -1.16 29.15
N ALA A 221 0.66 -2.35 29.51
CA ALA A 221 1.77 -2.54 30.47
C ALA A 221 3.09 -1.94 29.97
N ASP A 222 3.26 -1.81 28.63
CA ASP A 222 4.40 -1.13 27.98
C ASP A 222 4.08 0.35 27.64
N GLY A 223 3.15 1.00 28.35
CA GLY A 223 2.80 2.42 28.19
C GLY A 223 1.90 2.71 26.98
N GLY A 224 1.21 1.70 26.47
CA GLY A 224 0.20 1.88 25.44
C GLY A 224 -1.03 2.64 25.99
N TYR A 225 -1.66 3.47 25.16
CA TYR A 225 -2.76 4.38 25.48
C TYR A 225 -2.43 5.52 26.45
N GLU A 226 -1.19 5.64 26.94
CA GLU A 226 -0.73 6.82 27.69
C GLU A 226 -0.69 8.06 26.80
N ALA A 227 -0.32 7.91 25.53
CA ALA A 227 -0.32 9.02 24.56
C ALA A 227 -1.74 9.53 24.28
N LEU A 228 -2.73 8.65 24.17
CA LEU A 228 -4.13 9.04 24.02
C LEU A 228 -4.66 9.73 25.30
N ALA A 229 -4.34 9.21 26.49
CA ALA A 229 -4.70 9.86 27.75
C ALA A 229 -4.09 11.27 27.83
N ARG A 230 -2.83 11.41 27.46
CA ARG A 230 -2.15 12.71 27.38
C ARG A 230 -2.80 13.65 26.37
N ALA A 231 -3.20 13.14 25.19
CA ALA A 231 -3.92 13.94 24.19
C ALA A 231 -5.24 14.50 24.74
N VAL A 232 -6.00 13.68 25.48
CA VAL A 232 -7.26 14.11 26.13
C VAL A 232 -7.00 15.18 27.19
N GLU A 233 -5.95 15.05 28.01
CA GLU A 233 -5.57 16.08 28.99
C GLU A 233 -5.18 17.42 28.35
N LEU A 234 -4.46 17.38 27.22
CA LEU A 234 -4.03 18.59 26.49
C LEU A 234 -5.18 19.29 25.79
N GLY A 235 -6.11 18.52 25.24
CA GLY A 235 -7.15 19.04 24.36
C GLY A 235 -6.71 19.13 22.88
N PRO A 236 -7.69 19.18 21.95
CA PRO A 236 -7.43 19.06 20.51
C PRO A 236 -6.48 20.13 19.95
N GLU A 237 -6.62 21.38 20.38
CA GLU A 237 -5.81 22.50 19.87
C GLU A 237 -4.33 22.36 20.25
N ASP A 238 -4.06 21.97 21.51
CA ASP A 238 -2.69 21.82 22.01
C ASP A 238 -2.01 20.56 21.43
N VAL A 239 -2.78 19.49 21.18
CA VAL A 239 -2.28 18.32 20.42
C VAL A 239 -1.82 18.73 19.02
N ILE A 240 -2.62 19.51 18.28
CA ILE A 240 -2.23 20.03 16.96
C ILE A 240 -1.01 20.93 17.07
N ALA A 241 -0.96 21.81 18.08
CA ALA A 241 0.18 22.70 18.31
C ALA A 241 1.48 21.90 18.58
N ASP A 242 1.40 20.84 19.37
CA ASP A 242 2.52 19.96 19.68
C ASP A 242 3.02 19.21 18.43
N VAL A 243 2.10 18.67 17.61
CA VAL A 243 2.44 18.06 16.31
C VAL A 243 3.03 19.08 15.32
N LYS A 244 2.61 20.34 15.34
CA LYS A 244 3.22 21.41 14.52
C LYS A 244 4.63 21.73 15.00
N THR A 245 4.81 21.87 16.33
CA THR A 245 6.11 22.16 16.96
C THR A 245 7.14 21.07 16.67
N SER A 246 6.69 19.80 16.63
CA SER A 246 7.53 18.66 16.28
C SER A 246 8.10 18.70 14.86
N LYS A 247 7.54 19.53 13.97
CA LYS A 247 7.85 19.60 12.54
C LYS A 247 7.76 18.25 11.81
N LEU A 248 6.94 17.33 12.30
CA LEU A 248 6.77 16.01 11.68
C LEU A 248 6.33 16.14 10.22
N LEU A 249 7.18 15.64 9.31
CA LEU A 249 6.85 15.49 7.89
C LEU A 249 6.28 14.10 7.60
N GLY A 250 5.38 14.01 6.62
CA GLY A 250 4.79 12.74 6.20
C GLY A 250 5.83 11.69 5.79
N ARG A 251 5.65 10.45 6.24
CA ARG A 251 6.53 9.30 6.00
C ARG A 251 6.11 8.42 4.81
N GLY A 252 5.00 8.77 4.17
CA GLY A 252 4.51 8.04 2.98
C GLY A 252 5.08 8.47 1.63
N GLY A 253 6.11 9.34 1.62
CA GLY A 253 6.82 9.76 0.40
C GLY A 253 6.62 11.24 0.03
N ALA A 254 5.45 11.84 0.26
CA ALA A 254 5.16 13.23 -0.12
C ALA A 254 5.74 14.30 0.84
N ALA A 255 6.17 13.92 2.04
CA ALA A 255 6.81 14.79 3.04
C ALA A 255 6.01 16.07 3.42
N PHE A 256 4.67 16.04 3.36
CA PHE A 256 3.86 17.18 3.75
C PHE A 256 3.78 17.31 5.28
N PRO A 257 3.86 18.52 5.89
CA PRO A 257 3.82 18.71 7.34
C PRO A 257 2.51 18.21 7.96
N ALA A 258 2.58 17.23 8.88
CA ALA A 258 1.42 16.58 9.45
C ALA A 258 0.53 17.54 10.26
N GLY A 259 1.12 18.36 11.14
CA GLY A 259 0.38 19.29 11.97
C GLY A 259 -0.35 20.38 11.18
N VAL A 260 0.19 20.83 10.05
CA VAL A 260 -0.48 21.78 9.14
C VAL A 260 -1.72 21.13 8.50
N LYS A 261 -1.62 19.85 8.10
CA LYS A 261 -2.75 19.09 7.58
C LYS A 261 -3.85 18.92 8.64
N TRP A 262 -3.50 18.57 9.87
CA TRP A 262 -4.44 18.39 10.97
C TRP A 262 -5.19 19.69 11.29
N GLU A 263 -4.46 20.80 11.41
CA GLU A 263 -5.06 22.14 11.62
C GLU A 263 -6.04 22.51 10.50
N ALA A 264 -5.68 22.20 9.24
CA ALA A 264 -6.55 22.49 8.10
C ALA A 264 -7.86 21.69 8.13
N VAL A 265 -7.85 20.44 8.63
CA VAL A 265 -9.07 19.64 8.83
C VAL A 265 -9.88 20.18 10.00
N ALA A 266 -9.25 20.41 11.16
CA ALA A 266 -9.93 20.89 12.38
C ALA A 266 -10.66 22.22 12.17
N ARG A 267 -10.16 23.08 11.28
CA ARG A 267 -10.78 24.38 10.95
C ARG A 267 -12.01 24.29 10.03
N GLN A 268 -12.31 23.13 9.45
CA GLN A 268 -13.46 23.01 8.57
C GLN A 268 -14.77 23.03 9.37
N THR A 269 -15.79 23.68 8.82
CA THR A 269 -17.12 23.79 9.46
C THR A 269 -18.10 22.73 8.97
N ALA A 270 -17.82 22.09 7.84
CA ALA A 270 -18.66 21.04 7.28
C ALA A 270 -18.42 19.73 8.03
N THR A 271 -19.47 19.09 8.55
CA THR A 271 -19.41 17.82 9.28
C THR A 271 -20.11 16.70 8.50
N PRO A 272 -19.84 15.43 8.82
CA PRO A 272 -18.78 14.91 9.71
C PRO A 272 -17.38 15.13 9.16
N HIS A 273 -16.35 15.11 10.02
CA HIS A 273 -14.97 14.95 9.59
C HIS A 273 -14.58 13.47 9.58
N TYR A 274 -13.68 13.09 8.68
CA TYR A 274 -13.09 11.76 8.64
C TYR A 274 -11.57 11.82 8.79
N PHE A 275 -10.99 10.75 9.33
CA PHE A 275 -9.54 10.59 9.30
C PHE A 275 -9.16 9.23 8.71
N VAL A 276 -8.18 9.20 7.80
CA VAL A 276 -7.78 7.99 7.11
C VAL A 276 -6.32 7.65 7.41
N CYS A 277 -6.10 6.45 7.92
CA CYS A 277 -4.80 5.82 7.94
C CYS A 277 -4.54 5.18 6.56
N ASN A 278 -3.59 5.74 5.81
CA ASN A 278 -3.15 5.18 4.55
C ASN A 278 -2.16 4.04 4.83
N ALA A 279 -2.66 2.82 4.72
CA ALA A 279 -1.92 1.57 4.87
C ALA A 279 -1.78 0.83 3.52
N ASP A 280 -1.92 1.55 2.40
CA ASP A 280 -1.64 1.05 1.05
C ASP A 280 -0.13 1.15 0.77
N GLU A 281 0.65 0.29 1.43
CA GLU A 281 2.10 0.22 1.28
C GLU A 281 2.46 -0.64 0.06
N SER A 282 2.30 -0.08 -1.13
CA SER A 282 2.43 -0.80 -2.40
C SER A 282 3.67 -0.42 -3.22
N GLU A 283 4.49 0.52 -2.76
CA GLU A 283 5.77 0.90 -3.37
C GLU A 283 6.76 -0.27 -3.32
N PRO A 284 7.30 -0.75 -4.46
CA PRO A 284 8.31 -1.81 -4.44
C PRO A 284 9.52 -1.46 -3.56
N GLY A 285 9.83 -2.37 -2.64
CA GLY A 285 10.90 -2.18 -1.65
C GLY A 285 10.43 -1.66 -0.30
N THR A 286 9.17 -1.28 -0.13
CA THR A 286 8.62 -0.77 1.13
C THR A 286 7.82 -1.85 1.86
N PHE A 287 8.08 -2.02 3.18
CA PHE A 287 7.40 -3.00 4.04
C PHE A 287 7.46 -2.62 5.54
N LYS A 288 7.76 -1.38 5.87
CA LYS A 288 7.86 -0.86 7.24
C LYS A 288 6.50 -0.77 7.94
N ASP A 289 5.48 -0.32 7.19
CA ASP A 289 4.13 -0.17 7.72
C ASP A 289 3.50 -1.53 8.01
N ARG A 290 3.81 -2.55 7.19
CA ARG A 290 3.42 -3.93 7.44
C ARG A 290 3.95 -4.43 8.79
N VAL A 291 5.20 -4.14 9.13
CA VAL A 291 5.79 -4.57 10.42
C VAL A 291 5.03 -3.94 11.59
N LEU A 292 4.72 -2.65 11.52
CA LEU A 292 3.91 -1.97 12.55
C LEU A 292 2.51 -2.56 12.67
N MET A 293 1.82 -2.77 11.54
CA MET A 293 0.46 -3.31 11.53
C MET A 293 0.37 -4.77 12.00
N GLU A 294 1.42 -5.56 11.76
CA GLU A 294 1.43 -6.98 12.14
C GLU A 294 1.91 -7.22 13.58
N ASP A 295 2.84 -6.39 14.09
CA ASP A 295 3.54 -6.64 15.34
C ASP A 295 3.31 -5.57 16.42
N ASP A 296 2.65 -4.45 16.09
CA ASP A 296 2.19 -3.41 17.03
C ASP A 296 0.88 -2.75 16.56
N PRO A 297 -0.20 -3.53 16.26
CA PRO A 297 -1.43 -3.00 15.68
C PRO A 297 -2.16 -1.99 16.59
N PHE A 298 -2.03 -2.12 17.91
CA PHE A 298 -2.64 -1.17 18.85
C PHE A 298 -2.04 0.22 18.75
N SER A 299 -0.75 0.36 18.42
CA SER A 299 -0.13 1.67 18.18
C SER A 299 -0.76 2.40 16.98
N VAL A 300 -1.16 1.65 15.95
CA VAL A 300 -1.86 2.19 14.78
C VAL A 300 -3.26 2.67 15.18
N ILE A 301 -3.98 1.88 15.99
CA ILE A 301 -5.32 2.26 16.48
C ILE A 301 -5.25 3.48 17.40
N GLU A 302 -4.35 3.48 18.38
CA GLU A 302 -4.16 4.60 19.31
C GLU A 302 -3.83 5.89 18.57
N SER A 303 -2.85 5.85 17.67
CA SER A 303 -2.42 7.04 16.91
C SER A 303 -3.50 7.58 15.98
N LEU A 304 -4.30 6.70 15.35
CA LEU A 304 -5.44 7.11 14.54
C LEU A 304 -6.56 7.73 15.42
N THR A 305 -6.78 7.19 16.62
CA THR A 305 -7.74 7.75 17.58
C THR A 305 -7.33 9.15 18.04
N ILE A 306 -6.05 9.38 18.31
CA ILE A 306 -5.49 10.70 18.64
C ILE A 306 -5.70 11.68 17.48
N ALA A 307 -5.43 11.25 16.24
CA ALA A 307 -5.65 12.07 15.04
C ALA A 307 -7.14 12.43 14.88
N GLY A 308 -8.04 11.46 15.13
CA GLY A 308 -9.48 11.68 15.12
C GLY A 308 -9.90 12.70 16.18
N TYR A 309 -9.47 12.52 17.42
CA TYR A 309 -9.73 13.45 18.52
C TYR A 309 -9.27 14.87 18.21
N ALA A 310 -8.03 15.03 17.80
CA ALA A 310 -7.41 16.34 17.53
C ALA A 310 -8.08 17.09 16.37
N THR A 311 -8.58 16.38 15.36
CA THR A 311 -9.18 16.99 14.15
C THR A 311 -10.71 17.05 14.19
N GLY A 312 -11.33 16.56 15.26
CA GLY A 312 -12.80 16.47 15.39
C GLY A 312 -13.42 15.48 14.41
N ALA A 313 -12.66 14.45 14.00
CA ALA A 313 -13.19 13.41 13.13
C ALA A 313 -14.08 12.46 13.94
N GLU A 314 -15.24 12.13 13.37
CA GLU A 314 -16.22 11.23 14.01
C GLU A 314 -15.90 9.76 13.70
N LYS A 315 -15.19 9.50 12.61
CA LYS A 315 -14.84 8.14 12.17
C LYS A 315 -13.46 8.08 11.50
N GLY A 316 -12.72 7.05 11.86
CA GLY A 316 -11.46 6.66 11.25
C GLY A 316 -11.64 5.54 10.23
N TYR A 317 -10.83 5.56 9.18
CA TYR A 317 -10.69 4.45 8.25
C TYR A 317 -9.23 4.02 8.19
N ILE A 318 -8.98 2.71 8.20
CA ILE A 318 -7.68 2.16 7.83
C ILE A 318 -7.85 1.54 6.45
N TYR A 319 -7.21 2.11 5.43
CA TYR A 319 -7.20 1.52 4.09
C TYR A 319 -5.92 0.71 3.91
N ILE A 320 -6.09 -0.62 3.86
CA ILE A 320 -4.99 -1.57 3.77
C ILE A 320 -4.99 -2.29 2.42
N ARG A 321 -3.82 -2.52 1.84
CA ARG A 321 -3.69 -3.29 0.60
C ARG A 321 -4.15 -4.75 0.77
N GLY A 322 -4.74 -5.31 -0.29
CA GLY A 322 -5.30 -6.67 -0.29
C GLY A 322 -4.29 -7.78 -0.08
N GLU A 323 -3.01 -7.52 -0.39
CA GLU A 323 -1.88 -8.44 -0.31
C GLU A 323 -1.31 -8.62 1.11
N TYR A 324 -1.87 -7.91 2.12
CA TYR A 324 -1.46 -8.02 3.52
C TYR A 324 -2.49 -8.77 4.38
N PRO A 325 -2.70 -10.09 4.16
CA PRO A 325 -3.74 -10.85 4.89
C PRO A 325 -3.49 -10.90 6.40
N ARG A 326 -2.21 -11.02 6.84
CA ARG A 326 -1.87 -11.07 8.25
C ARG A 326 -2.10 -9.71 8.93
N ALA A 327 -1.62 -8.62 8.34
CA ALA A 327 -1.84 -7.27 8.89
C ALA A 327 -3.34 -6.95 8.97
N THR A 328 -4.13 -7.37 7.95
CA THR A 328 -5.59 -7.27 7.97
C THR A 328 -6.17 -7.95 9.20
N GLN A 329 -5.81 -9.21 9.44
CA GLN A 329 -6.28 -10.00 10.58
C GLN A 329 -5.90 -9.36 11.92
N MET A 330 -4.64 -8.90 12.06
CA MET A 330 -4.16 -8.26 13.30
C MET A 330 -4.90 -6.96 13.59
N LEU A 331 -5.14 -6.12 12.58
CA LEU A 331 -5.88 -4.88 12.73
C LEU A 331 -7.37 -5.13 13.02
N GLU A 332 -8.02 -6.09 12.36
CA GLU A 332 -9.40 -6.46 12.66
C GLU A 332 -9.57 -6.91 14.12
N GLN A 333 -8.64 -7.74 14.61
CA GLN A 333 -8.61 -8.17 16.00
C GLN A 333 -8.38 -7.00 16.96
N ALA A 334 -7.40 -6.13 16.67
CA ALA A 334 -7.10 -4.97 17.51
C ALA A 334 -8.27 -3.99 17.58
N ILE A 335 -8.98 -3.75 16.47
CA ILE A 335 -10.20 -2.92 16.42
C ILE A 335 -11.32 -3.55 17.28
N ALA A 336 -11.53 -4.86 17.17
CA ALA A 336 -12.54 -5.55 17.97
C ALA A 336 -12.25 -5.43 19.46
N VAL A 337 -11.01 -5.71 19.89
CA VAL A 337 -10.57 -5.58 21.29
C VAL A 337 -10.68 -4.14 21.77
N ALA A 338 -10.29 -3.16 20.95
CA ALA A 338 -10.39 -1.75 21.31
C ALA A 338 -11.86 -1.31 21.54
N ARG A 339 -12.80 -1.84 20.76
CA ARG A 339 -14.24 -1.61 20.99
C ARG A 339 -14.74 -2.25 22.28
N GLU A 340 -14.38 -3.51 22.52
CA GLU A 340 -14.75 -4.26 23.71
C GLU A 340 -14.22 -3.62 25.01
N THR A 341 -13.06 -2.98 24.93
CA THR A 341 -12.39 -2.37 26.10
C THR A 341 -12.66 -0.86 26.22
N GLY A 342 -13.56 -0.27 25.40
CA GLY A 342 -13.93 1.14 25.47
C GLY A 342 -12.85 2.10 24.97
N LEU A 343 -11.91 1.62 24.15
CA LEU A 343 -10.87 2.42 23.50
C LEU A 343 -11.29 2.93 22.13
N LEU A 344 -12.42 2.44 21.63
CA LEU A 344 -13.17 2.91 20.48
C LEU A 344 -14.66 2.87 20.80
N GLY A 345 -15.47 3.70 20.16
CA GLY A 345 -16.92 3.72 20.32
C GLY A 345 -17.49 5.08 20.69
N PRO A 346 -18.69 5.10 21.32
CA PRO A 346 -19.42 6.34 21.58
C PRO A 346 -18.81 7.24 22.68
N ASP A 347 -17.96 6.69 23.53
CA ASP A 347 -17.31 7.41 24.63
C ASP A 347 -15.92 6.78 24.88
N VAL A 348 -14.94 7.23 24.12
CA VAL A 348 -13.58 6.70 24.17
C VAL A 348 -12.94 6.99 25.53
N MET A 349 -12.52 5.96 26.26
CA MET A 349 -11.90 6.02 27.60
C MET A 349 -12.74 6.77 28.65
N GLY A 350 -14.06 6.97 28.44
CA GLY A 350 -14.89 7.80 29.31
C GLY A 350 -14.57 9.31 29.23
N ALA A 351 -13.94 9.76 28.16
CA ALA A 351 -13.45 11.13 27.99
C ALA A 351 -14.45 12.06 27.27
N GLY A 352 -15.67 11.59 26.99
CA GLY A 352 -16.75 12.41 26.44
C GLY A 352 -16.62 12.68 24.93
N PHE A 353 -15.84 11.90 24.18
CA PHE A 353 -15.81 11.97 22.72
C PHE A 353 -16.04 10.59 22.09
N ALA A 354 -16.68 10.61 20.92
CA ALA A 354 -16.95 9.41 20.14
C ALA A 354 -15.92 9.28 19.00
N PHE A 355 -15.38 8.08 18.81
CA PHE A 355 -14.57 7.75 17.66
C PHE A 355 -14.58 6.25 17.41
N ASP A 356 -14.80 5.84 16.16
CA ASP A 356 -14.75 4.45 15.76
C ASP A 356 -13.92 4.26 14.49
N VAL A 357 -13.35 3.09 14.32
CA VAL A 357 -12.45 2.76 13.20
C VAL A 357 -13.02 1.65 12.35
N GLU A 358 -12.97 1.82 11.03
CA GLU A 358 -13.37 0.83 10.06
C GLU A 358 -12.18 0.44 9.16
N LEU A 359 -11.91 -0.87 9.05
CA LEU A 359 -10.91 -1.40 8.12
C LEU A 359 -11.49 -1.53 6.72
N ARG A 360 -10.79 -1.02 5.72
CA ARG A 360 -11.12 -1.12 4.30
C ARG A 360 -9.97 -1.77 3.54
N ARG A 361 -10.24 -2.95 2.98
CA ARG A 361 -9.26 -3.68 2.20
C ARG A 361 -9.32 -3.28 0.73
N GLY A 362 -8.17 -2.85 0.18
CA GLY A 362 -7.94 -2.69 -1.25
C GLY A 362 -7.92 -4.04 -1.98
N ALA A 363 -7.68 -4.00 -3.28
CA ALA A 363 -7.72 -5.21 -4.11
C ALA A 363 -6.56 -5.26 -5.14
N GLY A 364 -5.39 -4.72 -4.79
CA GLY A 364 -4.20 -4.73 -5.66
C GLY A 364 -4.21 -3.59 -6.67
N ALA A 365 -3.80 -2.38 -6.24
CA ALA A 365 -3.56 -1.24 -7.11
C ALA A 365 -2.68 -0.22 -6.37
N TYR A 366 -1.41 -0.08 -6.77
CA TYR A 366 -0.46 0.89 -6.21
C TYR A 366 -0.98 2.33 -6.22
N ILE A 367 -1.74 2.69 -7.27
CA ILE A 367 -2.32 4.04 -7.37
C ILE A 367 -3.22 4.39 -6.20
N CYS A 368 -3.79 3.41 -5.48
CA CYS A 368 -4.63 3.66 -4.31
C CYS A 368 -3.84 4.16 -3.08
N GLY A 369 -2.51 4.21 -3.14
CA GLY A 369 -1.67 4.96 -2.21
C GLY A 369 -1.81 6.49 -2.37
N GLU A 370 -2.26 6.99 -3.54
CA GLU A 370 -2.62 8.39 -3.73
C GLU A 370 -3.93 8.69 -2.99
N GLU A 371 -3.94 9.77 -2.20
CA GLU A 371 -5.01 10.06 -1.23
C GLU A 371 -6.43 10.10 -1.84
N THR A 372 -6.61 10.66 -3.03
CA THR A 372 -7.93 10.77 -3.67
C THR A 372 -8.34 9.51 -4.42
N SER A 373 -7.38 8.73 -4.93
CA SER A 373 -7.59 7.39 -5.46
C SER A 373 -8.05 6.43 -4.37
N LEU A 374 -7.44 6.51 -3.19
CA LEU A 374 -7.83 5.79 -1.98
C LEU A 374 -9.29 6.10 -1.60
N PHE A 375 -9.68 7.37 -1.62
CA PHE A 375 -11.07 7.74 -1.34
C PHE A 375 -12.04 7.16 -2.38
N ASN A 376 -11.69 7.21 -3.67
CA ASN A 376 -12.49 6.58 -4.71
C ASN A 376 -12.63 5.07 -4.49
N SER A 377 -11.58 4.39 -4.06
CA SER A 377 -11.62 2.97 -3.69
C SER A 377 -12.56 2.70 -2.52
N ILE A 378 -12.46 3.44 -1.42
CA ILE A 378 -13.39 3.31 -0.28
C ILE A 378 -14.83 3.58 -0.73
N GLU A 379 -15.06 4.54 -1.63
CA GLU A 379 -16.39 4.88 -2.17
C GLU A 379 -16.92 3.86 -3.20
N GLY A 380 -16.20 2.75 -3.46
CA GLY A 380 -16.62 1.71 -4.40
C GLY A 380 -16.50 2.13 -5.85
N ARG A 381 -15.43 2.82 -6.19
CA ARG A 381 -15.08 3.30 -7.54
C ARG A 381 -13.74 2.73 -7.97
N ARG A 382 -13.38 2.95 -9.24
CA ARG A 382 -11.99 2.75 -9.69
C ARG A 382 -11.07 3.70 -8.93
N GLY A 383 -9.88 3.23 -8.57
CA GLY A 383 -8.87 4.03 -7.87
C GLY A 383 -8.22 5.09 -8.76
N GLU A 384 -9.01 6.00 -9.30
CA GLU A 384 -8.55 7.11 -10.13
C GLU A 384 -8.39 8.37 -9.28
N PRO A 385 -7.29 9.16 -9.41
CA PRO A 385 -7.11 10.38 -8.65
C PRO A 385 -8.12 11.46 -9.04
N ARG A 386 -8.45 12.33 -8.09
CA ARG A 386 -9.30 13.51 -8.31
C ARG A 386 -8.44 14.73 -8.60
N ASN A 387 -8.96 15.66 -9.38
CA ASN A 387 -8.32 16.95 -9.56
C ASN A 387 -8.35 17.75 -8.25
N LYS A 388 -7.27 18.45 -7.97
CA LYS A 388 -7.12 19.39 -6.84
C LYS A 388 -6.92 20.80 -7.39
N PRO A 389 -7.53 21.86 -6.84
CA PRO A 389 -8.52 21.90 -5.76
C PRO A 389 -9.90 21.34 -6.16
N PRO A 390 -10.81 21.00 -5.19
CA PRO A 390 -10.63 21.12 -3.75
C PRO A 390 -9.66 20.07 -3.18
N PHE A 391 -8.98 20.44 -2.08
CA PHE A 391 -8.07 19.52 -1.39
C PHE A 391 -8.85 18.59 -0.44
N PRO A 392 -8.30 17.40 -0.08
CA PRO A 392 -8.93 16.45 0.83
C PRO A 392 -9.39 17.04 2.16
N VAL A 393 -8.62 17.96 2.71
CA VAL A 393 -8.95 18.67 3.97
C VAL A 393 -10.24 19.48 3.87
N GLU A 394 -10.65 19.89 2.65
CA GLU A 394 -11.88 20.63 2.36
C GLU A 394 -12.99 19.69 1.90
N ARG A 395 -12.65 18.76 0.98
CA ARG A 395 -13.60 17.86 0.33
C ARG A 395 -12.93 16.53 -0.07
N GLY A 396 -12.80 15.62 0.91
CA GLY A 396 -12.19 14.31 0.77
C GLY A 396 -13.19 13.16 0.65
N LEU A 397 -13.09 12.20 1.56
CA LEU A 397 -13.92 11.00 1.61
C LEU A 397 -15.40 11.35 1.78
N PHE A 398 -16.27 10.76 0.95
CA PHE A 398 -17.71 11.05 0.87
C PHE A 398 -18.04 12.55 0.72
N GLY A 399 -17.11 13.32 0.14
CA GLY A 399 -17.26 14.76 -0.07
C GLY A 399 -17.17 15.58 1.22
N LYS A 400 -16.58 15.05 2.29
CA LYS A 400 -16.43 15.67 3.60
C LYS A 400 -14.98 16.00 3.92
N PRO A 401 -14.71 16.93 4.84
CA PRO A 401 -13.35 17.21 5.29
C PRO A 401 -12.65 15.94 5.78
N THR A 402 -11.46 15.66 5.26
CA THR A 402 -10.77 14.41 5.55
C THR A 402 -9.28 14.63 5.75
N GLY A 403 -8.79 14.22 6.94
CA GLY A 403 -7.37 14.04 7.20
C GLY A 403 -6.88 12.70 6.69
N ILE A 404 -5.64 12.65 6.20
CA ILE A 404 -5.02 11.39 5.78
C ILE A 404 -3.54 11.40 6.08
N ASN A 405 -3.06 10.36 6.76
CA ASN A 405 -1.65 10.13 7.01
C ASN A 405 -1.27 8.65 6.79
N ASN A 406 -0.02 8.42 6.40
CA ASN A 406 0.58 7.10 6.36
C ASN A 406 0.74 6.51 7.78
N VAL A 407 0.82 5.18 7.91
CA VAL A 407 0.96 4.44 9.18
C VAL A 407 2.13 4.95 10.02
N GLU A 408 3.37 4.99 9.46
CA GLU A 408 4.54 5.47 10.19
C GLU A 408 4.38 6.94 10.64
N THR A 409 3.75 7.78 9.83
CA THR A 409 3.46 9.17 10.22
C THR A 409 2.57 9.23 11.45
N LEU A 410 1.52 8.39 11.52
CA LEU A 410 0.62 8.34 12.66
C LEU A 410 1.33 7.82 13.92
N VAL A 411 2.06 6.72 13.81
CA VAL A 411 2.76 6.11 14.96
C VAL A 411 3.80 7.07 15.56
N ASN A 412 4.43 7.93 14.77
CA ASN A 412 5.32 8.99 15.28
C ASN A 412 4.61 9.97 16.24
N VAL A 413 3.30 10.14 16.13
CA VAL A 413 2.52 11.03 17.03
C VAL A 413 2.55 10.50 18.47
N LEU A 414 2.59 9.19 18.66
CA LEU A 414 2.70 8.61 20.01
C LEU A 414 3.98 9.07 20.71
N GLU A 415 5.09 9.11 19.98
CA GLU A 415 6.37 9.59 20.51
C GLU A 415 6.33 11.11 20.76
N ILE A 416 5.71 11.89 19.86
CA ILE A 416 5.55 13.33 20.07
C ILE A 416 4.80 13.62 21.37
N LEU A 417 3.68 12.94 21.62
CA LEU A 417 2.90 13.15 22.85
C LEU A 417 3.60 12.62 24.11
N ARG A 418 4.47 11.61 23.95
CA ARG A 418 5.25 11.06 25.07
C ARG A 418 6.36 12.01 25.55
N ILE A 419 7.06 12.69 24.64
CA ILE A 419 8.23 13.52 24.98
C ILE A 419 8.03 15.01 24.77
N GLY A 420 6.95 15.43 24.09
CA GLY A 420 6.66 16.80 23.68
C GLY A 420 7.22 17.17 22.31
N GLY A 421 6.55 18.09 21.61
CA GLY A 421 6.91 18.50 20.25
C GLY A 421 8.31 19.09 20.12
N GLU A 422 8.75 19.91 21.09
CA GLU A 422 10.11 20.50 21.09
C GLU A 422 11.20 19.44 21.24
N ALA A 423 11.02 18.48 22.16
CA ALA A 423 11.98 17.40 22.36
C ALA A 423 12.04 16.46 21.14
N TYR A 424 10.89 16.23 20.48
CA TYR A 424 10.85 15.47 19.24
C TYR A 424 11.56 16.22 18.09
N ALA A 425 11.36 17.54 17.98
CA ALA A 425 12.01 18.37 16.97
C ALA A 425 13.55 18.46 17.13
N ALA A 426 14.07 18.12 18.31
CA ALA A 426 15.50 18.04 18.57
C ALA A 426 16.14 16.73 18.09
N ILE A 427 15.33 15.72 17.71
CA ILE A 427 15.79 14.46 17.14
C ILE A 427 16.00 14.66 15.63
N GLY A 428 17.15 14.26 15.10
CA GLY A 428 17.49 14.41 13.67
C GLY A 428 18.10 15.76 13.34
N THR A 429 17.62 16.40 12.27
CA THR A 429 18.10 17.71 11.81
C THR A 429 17.01 18.79 11.94
N PRO A 430 17.34 20.09 11.82
CA PRO A 430 16.34 21.16 11.94
C PRO A 430 15.16 21.08 10.96
N ASP A 431 15.39 20.49 9.78
CA ASP A 431 14.41 20.38 8.70
C ASP A 431 13.87 18.95 8.51
N SER A 432 14.60 17.94 9.02
CA SER A 432 14.21 16.52 9.02
C SER A 432 14.22 15.98 10.44
N THR A 433 13.06 16.08 11.11
CA THR A 433 12.93 15.78 12.55
C THR A 433 12.45 14.35 12.80
N GLY A 434 12.78 13.82 13.98
CA GLY A 434 12.31 12.56 14.51
C GLY A 434 13.01 11.31 13.95
N PRO A 435 12.56 10.12 14.38
CA PRO A 435 13.00 8.85 13.83
C PRO A 435 12.36 8.60 12.46
N ARG A 436 12.99 7.71 11.69
CA ARG A 436 12.50 7.22 10.42
C ARG A 436 12.78 5.73 10.26
N LEU A 437 11.84 5.05 9.62
CA LEU A 437 11.99 3.65 9.25
C LEU A 437 12.50 3.53 7.81
N PHE A 438 13.56 2.73 7.63
CA PHE A 438 14.10 2.36 6.34
C PHE A 438 13.95 0.86 6.09
N CYS A 439 13.50 0.51 4.88
CA CYS A 439 13.35 -0.86 4.41
C CYS A 439 14.58 -1.25 3.58
N LEU A 440 15.47 -2.08 4.12
CA LEU A 440 16.63 -2.57 3.40
C LEU A 440 16.34 -3.93 2.78
N SER A 441 16.60 -4.06 1.47
CA SER A 441 16.36 -5.29 0.70
C SER A 441 17.33 -5.43 -0.48
N GLY A 442 17.15 -6.45 -1.31
CA GLY A 442 18.08 -6.80 -2.38
C GLY A 442 19.28 -7.58 -1.85
N HIS A 443 20.49 -7.23 -2.29
CA HIS A 443 21.73 -7.92 -1.94
C HIS A 443 22.41 -7.33 -0.68
N VAL A 444 21.62 -7.10 0.37
CA VAL A 444 22.13 -6.71 1.70
C VAL A 444 22.27 -7.95 2.59
N GLU A 445 23.23 -7.93 3.52
CA GLU A 445 23.52 -9.10 4.39
C GLU A 445 22.37 -9.43 5.34
N ALA A 446 21.76 -8.41 5.95
CA ALA A 446 20.62 -8.53 6.84
C ALA A 446 19.46 -7.65 6.38
N PRO A 447 18.62 -8.13 5.41
CA PRO A 447 17.47 -7.37 5.00
C PRO A 447 16.44 -7.24 6.12
N GLY A 448 15.78 -6.06 6.22
CA GLY A 448 14.83 -5.79 7.29
C GLY A 448 14.43 -4.31 7.38
N VAL A 449 13.68 -3.96 8.43
CA VAL A 449 13.33 -2.58 8.76
C VAL A 449 14.31 -2.06 9.82
N TYR A 450 14.87 -0.90 9.54
CA TYR A 450 15.84 -0.21 10.39
C TYR A 450 15.29 1.13 10.81
N GLU A 451 15.25 1.38 12.11
CA GLU A 451 14.87 2.66 12.69
C GLU A 451 16.12 3.48 12.96
N VAL A 452 16.18 4.68 12.39
CA VAL A 452 17.30 5.61 12.61
C VAL A 452 16.77 7.04 12.78
N GLU A 453 17.54 7.89 13.44
CA GLU A 453 17.30 9.33 13.44
C GLU A 453 17.71 9.91 12.07
N HIS A 454 17.02 10.93 11.59
CA HIS A 454 17.44 11.63 10.38
C HIS A 454 18.86 12.18 10.52
N GLY A 455 19.64 12.13 9.43
CA GLY A 455 21.02 12.60 9.40
C GLY A 455 22.07 11.49 9.36
N VAL A 456 21.68 10.22 9.63
CA VAL A 456 22.53 9.06 9.36
C VAL A 456 22.88 9.01 7.87
N THR A 457 24.10 8.60 7.54
CA THR A 457 24.52 8.43 6.15
C THR A 457 24.02 7.08 5.58
N LEU A 458 23.95 7.01 4.26
CA LEU A 458 23.62 5.75 3.58
C LEU A 458 24.67 4.66 3.89
N ARG A 459 25.94 5.04 4.08
CA ARG A 459 27.03 4.13 4.51
C ARG A 459 26.77 3.53 5.90
N GLU A 460 26.40 4.37 6.86
CA GLU A 460 26.11 3.94 8.22
C GLU A 460 24.88 3.02 8.24
N LEU A 461 23.81 3.38 7.51
CA LEU A 461 22.63 2.55 7.42
C LEU A 461 22.94 1.17 6.79
N LEU A 462 23.74 1.14 5.71
CA LEU A 462 24.17 -0.10 5.09
C LEU A 462 25.04 -0.94 6.03
N ALA A 463 25.94 -0.30 6.79
CA ALA A 463 26.78 -0.98 7.77
C ALA A 463 25.97 -1.60 8.92
N MET A 464 24.91 -0.95 9.41
CA MET A 464 23.97 -1.52 10.39
C MET A 464 23.34 -2.82 9.90
N ALA A 465 23.14 -2.95 8.59
CA ALA A 465 22.60 -4.15 7.95
C ALA A 465 23.69 -5.17 7.55
N GLY A 466 24.93 -5.00 8.00
CA GLY A 466 26.05 -5.90 7.70
C GLY A 466 26.71 -5.70 6.35
N GLY A 467 26.34 -4.65 5.61
CA GLY A 467 26.90 -4.37 4.29
C GLY A 467 26.27 -5.16 3.15
N VAL A 468 26.96 -5.21 2.03
CA VAL A 468 26.55 -6.02 0.86
C VAL A 468 26.77 -7.50 1.14
N ARG A 469 25.80 -8.32 0.76
CA ARG A 469 25.81 -9.78 0.99
C ARG A 469 27.10 -10.43 0.52
N GLY A 470 27.71 -11.22 1.41
CA GLY A 470 28.97 -11.92 1.15
C GLY A 470 30.17 -11.02 0.88
N GLY A 471 30.11 -9.73 1.23
CA GLY A 471 31.18 -8.76 1.02
C GLY A 471 31.45 -8.43 -0.46
N ARG A 472 30.51 -8.68 -1.35
CA ARG A 472 30.64 -8.36 -2.78
C ARG A 472 30.71 -6.85 -3.03
N PRO A 473 31.28 -6.40 -4.16
CA PRO A 473 31.27 -5.00 -4.54
C PRO A 473 29.85 -4.44 -4.69
N LEU A 474 29.59 -3.28 -4.11
CA LEU A 474 28.36 -2.54 -4.34
C LEU A 474 28.35 -1.99 -5.77
N LYS A 475 27.29 -2.25 -6.53
CA LYS A 475 27.10 -1.69 -7.88
C LYS A 475 26.24 -0.44 -7.87
N ALA A 476 25.10 -0.50 -7.19
CA ALA A 476 24.17 0.62 -7.02
C ALA A 476 23.22 0.41 -5.85
N ILE A 477 22.53 1.46 -5.43
CA ILE A 477 21.39 1.40 -4.52
C ILE A 477 20.22 2.15 -5.18
N LEU A 478 19.03 1.58 -5.15
CA LEU A 478 17.79 2.28 -5.47
C LEU A 478 17.22 2.86 -4.19
N LEU A 479 17.27 4.19 -4.08
CA LEU A 479 16.81 4.94 -2.90
C LEU A 479 15.42 5.51 -3.15
N GLY A 480 14.47 5.22 -2.25
CA GLY A 480 13.10 5.74 -2.31
C GLY A 480 12.10 4.84 -3.04
N GLY A 481 12.47 3.60 -3.38
CA GLY A 481 11.62 2.63 -4.08
C GLY A 481 11.59 2.83 -5.60
N ALA A 482 10.63 2.25 -6.29
CA ALA A 482 10.49 2.33 -7.74
C ALA A 482 10.31 3.78 -8.24
N ALA A 483 9.63 4.64 -7.45
CA ALA A 483 9.49 6.07 -7.71
C ALA A 483 10.73 6.90 -7.34
N GLY A 484 11.76 6.25 -6.78
CA GLY A 484 13.01 6.86 -6.34
C GLY A 484 14.07 6.98 -7.44
N SER A 485 15.32 6.96 -7.03
CA SER A 485 16.45 7.13 -7.96
C SER A 485 17.60 6.20 -7.58
N PHE A 486 18.35 5.77 -8.58
CA PHE A 486 19.62 5.09 -8.35
C PHE A 486 20.69 6.06 -7.83
N VAL A 487 21.47 5.57 -6.87
CA VAL A 487 22.70 6.20 -6.37
C VAL A 487 23.87 5.22 -6.51
N THR A 488 25.09 5.76 -6.57
CA THR A 488 26.33 5.02 -6.82
C THR A 488 27.09 4.78 -5.50
N PRO A 489 28.15 3.97 -5.47
CA PRO A 489 29.04 3.86 -4.32
C PRO A 489 29.66 5.19 -3.87
N ASP A 490 29.79 6.18 -4.78
CA ASP A 490 30.30 7.51 -4.44
C ASP A 490 29.31 8.33 -3.61
N ASP A 491 28.03 7.98 -3.63
CA ASP A 491 26.96 8.65 -2.87
C ASP A 491 26.79 8.08 -1.44
N LEU A 492 27.61 7.12 -0.98
CA LEU A 492 27.43 6.45 0.32
C LEU A 492 27.49 7.39 1.53
N ASP A 493 28.17 8.54 1.41
CA ASP A 493 28.25 9.55 2.47
C ASP A 493 27.10 10.56 2.44
N LEU A 494 26.10 10.35 1.55
CA LEU A 494 24.86 11.12 1.51
C LEU A 494 24.08 10.93 2.82
N ARG A 495 23.78 12.04 3.51
CA ARG A 495 22.92 12.01 4.69
C ARG A 495 21.47 11.78 4.30
N LEU A 496 20.80 10.89 5.03
CA LEU A 496 19.42 10.54 4.79
C LEU A 496 18.48 11.55 5.47
N THR A 497 18.44 12.75 4.90
CA THR A 497 17.55 13.85 5.26
C THR A 497 16.76 14.29 4.02
N PHE A 498 15.66 15.00 4.21
CA PHE A 498 14.89 15.53 3.07
C PHE A 498 15.67 16.61 2.32
N GLU A 499 16.37 17.46 3.05
CA GLU A 499 17.17 18.55 2.49
C GLU A 499 18.40 18.04 1.71
N ASP A 500 19.19 17.13 2.27
CA ASP A 500 20.42 16.63 1.62
C ASP A 500 20.08 15.76 0.40
N THR A 501 19.07 14.89 0.50
CA THR A 501 18.65 14.07 -0.65
C THR A 501 18.09 14.92 -1.77
N LYS A 502 17.30 15.96 -1.45
CA LYS A 502 16.82 16.92 -2.43
C LYS A 502 17.96 17.68 -3.10
N ALA A 503 18.97 18.14 -2.34
CA ALA A 503 20.15 18.80 -2.87
C ALA A 503 20.97 17.88 -3.80
N ALA A 504 21.02 16.57 -3.50
CA ALA A 504 21.66 15.56 -4.34
C ALA A 504 20.79 15.14 -5.55
N GLY A 505 19.59 15.71 -5.73
CA GLY A 505 18.67 15.34 -6.82
C GLY A 505 18.11 13.94 -6.71
N VAL A 506 17.95 13.42 -5.49
CA VAL A 506 17.30 12.14 -5.18
C VAL A 506 16.23 12.34 -4.10
N THR A 507 15.49 11.30 -3.77
CA THR A 507 14.43 11.37 -2.76
C THR A 507 14.52 10.23 -1.77
N LEU A 508 14.17 10.49 -0.51
CA LEU A 508 13.97 9.42 0.49
C LEU A 508 12.75 8.56 0.18
N GLY A 509 11.78 9.09 -0.56
CA GLY A 509 10.55 8.41 -0.88
C GLY A 509 9.85 7.83 0.35
N SER A 510 9.42 6.59 0.27
CA SER A 510 8.80 5.83 1.36
C SER A 510 9.80 5.22 2.36
N GLY A 511 11.12 5.41 2.16
CA GLY A 511 12.17 4.81 2.97
C GLY A 511 12.70 3.47 2.45
N ALA A 512 12.39 3.09 1.22
CA ALA A 512 12.96 1.90 0.58
C ALA A 512 14.42 2.13 0.18
N VAL A 513 15.29 1.14 0.47
CA VAL A 513 16.72 1.11 0.14
C VAL A 513 17.02 -0.29 -0.43
N MET A 514 17.10 -0.40 -1.75
CA MET A 514 17.40 -1.68 -2.40
C MET A 514 18.84 -1.71 -2.88
N VAL A 515 19.59 -2.69 -2.41
CA VAL A 515 21.03 -2.83 -2.62
C VAL A 515 21.30 -3.82 -3.77
N PHE A 516 22.13 -3.44 -4.71
CA PHE A 516 22.53 -4.27 -5.84
C PHE A 516 24.06 -4.45 -5.88
N ASP A 517 24.51 -5.69 -5.87
CA ASP A 517 25.91 -6.02 -6.05
C ASP A 517 26.31 -6.08 -7.53
N ASP A 518 27.57 -6.41 -7.80
CA ASP A 518 28.17 -6.46 -9.14
C ASP A 518 27.58 -7.52 -10.08
N THR A 519 26.77 -8.47 -9.56
CA THR A 519 26.12 -9.51 -10.39
C THR A 519 24.83 -9.07 -11.05
N VAL A 520 24.19 -7.99 -10.54
CA VAL A 520 22.87 -7.59 -11.02
C VAL A 520 22.93 -6.92 -12.39
N ASP A 521 22.07 -7.33 -13.29
CA ASP A 521 21.77 -6.57 -14.51
C ASP A 521 20.85 -5.40 -14.20
N LEU A 522 21.43 -4.21 -14.06
CA LEU A 522 20.67 -3.00 -13.74
C LEU A 522 19.81 -2.49 -14.91
N ALA A 523 20.10 -2.90 -16.15
CA ALA A 523 19.25 -2.57 -17.30
C ALA A 523 17.94 -3.36 -17.23
N ASP A 524 18.01 -4.65 -16.89
CA ASP A 524 16.82 -5.49 -16.65
C ASP A 524 15.97 -4.95 -15.50
N ILE A 525 16.59 -4.54 -14.38
CA ILE A 525 15.89 -3.92 -13.26
C ILE A 525 15.22 -2.60 -13.67
N THR A 526 15.90 -1.78 -14.47
CA THR A 526 15.33 -0.51 -14.95
C THR A 526 14.13 -0.75 -15.86
N LEU A 527 14.18 -1.76 -16.72
CA LEU A 527 13.05 -2.16 -17.57
C LEU A 527 11.87 -2.68 -16.72
N ARG A 528 12.15 -3.48 -15.67
CA ARG A 528 11.10 -3.96 -14.76
C ARG A 528 10.41 -2.80 -14.02
N ILE A 529 11.16 -1.76 -13.62
CA ILE A 529 10.59 -0.56 -13.01
C ILE A 529 9.68 0.18 -14.01
N ALA A 530 10.11 0.32 -15.26
CA ALA A 530 9.29 0.94 -16.31
C ALA A 530 7.98 0.15 -16.55
N ALA A 531 8.06 -1.20 -16.58
CA ALA A 531 6.90 -2.07 -16.68
C ALA A 531 5.96 -1.93 -15.48
N PHE A 532 6.49 -1.82 -14.25
CA PHE A 532 5.70 -1.56 -13.04
C PHE A 532 4.85 -0.29 -13.19
N PHE A 533 5.41 0.83 -13.61
CA PHE A 533 4.66 2.07 -13.79
C PHE A 533 3.64 2.00 -14.93
N ARG A 534 3.92 1.25 -16.00
CA ARG A 534 2.94 0.97 -17.05
C ARG A 534 1.73 0.21 -16.48
N ASP A 535 1.98 -0.86 -15.72
CA ASP A 535 0.94 -1.74 -15.18
C ASP A 535 0.09 -1.04 -14.11
N GLU A 536 0.72 -0.19 -13.29
CA GLU A 536 0.07 0.53 -12.20
C GLU A 536 -0.59 1.86 -12.62
N SER A 537 -0.43 2.27 -13.88
CA SER A 537 -1.11 3.45 -14.40
C SER A 537 -2.63 3.24 -14.41
N CYS A 538 -3.38 4.09 -13.69
CA CYS A 538 -4.85 4.03 -13.69
C CYS A 538 -5.49 4.35 -15.06
N GLY A 539 -4.72 4.90 -16.00
CA GLY A 539 -5.16 5.24 -17.35
C GLY A 539 -5.96 6.54 -17.47
N GLN A 540 -6.19 7.30 -16.40
CA GLN A 540 -7.03 8.49 -16.42
C GLN A 540 -6.41 9.63 -17.25
N CYS A 541 -5.16 9.99 -17.00
CA CYS A 541 -4.52 11.09 -17.73
C CYS A 541 -3.59 10.59 -18.85
N VAL A 542 -3.62 11.31 -19.99
CA VAL A 542 -2.86 10.93 -21.19
C VAL A 542 -1.33 10.90 -20.96
N PRO A 543 -0.72 11.88 -20.28
CA PRO A 543 0.73 11.88 -20.09
C PRO A 543 1.25 10.60 -19.43
N CYS A 544 0.62 10.16 -18.35
CA CYS A 544 0.97 8.91 -17.66
C CYS A 544 0.60 7.67 -18.49
N ARG A 545 -0.66 7.54 -18.94
CA ARG A 545 -1.15 6.36 -19.67
C ARG A 545 -0.32 6.05 -20.94
N VAL A 546 0.09 7.07 -21.67
CA VAL A 546 0.87 6.91 -22.90
C VAL A 546 2.36 6.94 -22.60
N GLY A 547 2.79 7.84 -21.69
CA GLY A 547 4.21 8.05 -21.38
C GLY A 547 4.88 6.81 -20.78
N THR A 548 4.24 6.14 -19.82
CA THR A 548 4.79 4.91 -19.20
C THR A 548 5.00 3.79 -20.23
N VAL A 549 4.03 3.58 -21.14
CA VAL A 549 4.14 2.61 -22.24
C VAL A 549 5.28 2.97 -23.18
N ARG A 550 5.37 4.23 -23.61
CA ARG A 550 6.41 4.68 -24.55
C ARG A 550 7.80 4.66 -23.95
N GLN A 551 7.92 4.97 -22.66
CA GLN A 551 9.19 4.87 -21.93
C GLN A 551 9.70 3.41 -21.88
N GLU A 552 8.84 2.45 -21.53
CA GLU A 552 9.19 1.03 -21.51
C GLU A 552 9.56 0.52 -22.91
N GLU A 553 8.76 0.83 -23.93
CA GLU A 553 9.06 0.46 -25.32
C GLU A 553 10.41 1.03 -25.80
N ALA A 554 10.74 2.27 -25.44
CA ALA A 554 12.00 2.89 -25.81
C ALA A 554 13.18 2.20 -25.11
N LEU A 555 13.06 1.92 -23.80
CA LEU A 555 14.07 1.14 -23.05
C LEU A 555 14.28 -0.25 -23.66
N ALA A 556 13.19 -0.96 -23.97
CA ALA A 556 13.28 -2.29 -24.61
C ALA A 556 14.00 -2.24 -25.96
N ARG A 557 13.80 -1.19 -26.77
CA ARG A 557 14.55 -1.00 -28.02
C ARG A 557 16.02 -0.72 -27.79
N VAL A 558 16.36 0.12 -26.80
CA VAL A 558 17.75 0.41 -26.40
C VAL A 558 18.44 -0.89 -25.99
N MET A 559 17.85 -1.68 -25.11
CA MET A 559 18.40 -2.96 -24.65
C MET A 559 18.55 -3.99 -25.78
N ALA A 560 17.64 -3.99 -26.75
CA ALA A 560 17.72 -4.86 -27.92
C ALA A 560 18.71 -4.36 -28.99
N GLY A 561 19.43 -3.25 -28.77
CA GLY A 561 20.32 -2.64 -29.74
C GLY A 561 19.64 -2.12 -31.02
N ARG A 562 18.35 -1.77 -30.92
CA ARG A 562 17.50 -1.33 -32.05
C ARG A 562 16.83 0.01 -31.78
N PRO A 563 17.58 1.08 -31.43
CA PRO A 563 17.00 2.39 -31.19
C PRO A 563 16.37 2.94 -32.48
N ARG A 564 15.41 3.83 -32.35
CA ARG A 564 14.88 4.64 -33.46
C ARG A 564 15.85 5.78 -33.72
N GLY A 565 16.57 5.72 -34.83
CA GLY A 565 17.69 6.63 -35.09
C GLY A 565 18.95 6.23 -34.33
N SER A 566 19.64 7.18 -33.73
CA SER A 566 20.83 6.92 -32.91
C SER A 566 20.43 6.61 -31.45
N LEU A 567 21.34 5.96 -30.71
CA LEU A 567 21.16 5.72 -29.27
C LEU A 567 20.92 7.04 -28.52
N GLY A 568 21.69 8.11 -28.86
CA GLY A 568 21.51 9.41 -28.22
C GLY A 568 20.12 10.03 -28.44
N GLU A 569 19.56 9.87 -29.64
CA GLU A 569 18.20 10.33 -29.94
C GLU A 569 17.14 9.54 -29.17
N GLU A 570 17.29 8.23 -29.03
CA GLU A 570 16.36 7.41 -28.24
C GLU A 570 16.43 7.74 -26.75
N LEU A 571 17.62 7.95 -26.19
CA LEU A 571 17.77 8.35 -24.79
C LEU A 571 17.22 9.77 -24.55
N ALA A 572 17.40 10.71 -25.49
CA ALA A 572 16.79 12.03 -25.42
C ALA A 572 15.24 11.95 -25.44
N LEU A 573 14.68 11.08 -26.30
CA LEU A 573 13.22 10.84 -26.34
C LEU A 573 12.69 10.30 -25.00
N ILE A 574 13.43 9.40 -24.33
CA ILE A 574 13.03 8.92 -22.98
C ILE A 574 12.97 10.10 -21.99
N GLY A 575 13.95 11.01 -22.01
CA GLY A 575 13.95 12.20 -21.18
C GLY A 575 12.79 13.15 -21.49
N GLU A 576 12.46 13.37 -22.78
CA GLU A 576 11.30 14.19 -23.18
C GLU A 576 9.98 13.59 -22.70
N ILE A 577 9.81 12.27 -22.81
CA ILE A 577 8.64 11.55 -22.29
C ILE A 577 8.55 11.73 -20.77
N GLY A 578 9.67 11.58 -20.06
CA GLY A 578 9.76 11.80 -18.61
C GLY A 578 9.34 13.20 -18.22
N GLN A 579 9.81 14.22 -18.95
CA GLN A 579 9.45 15.62 -18.71
C GLN A 579 7.93 15.85 -18.90
N VAL A 580 7.33 15.34 -19.97
CA VAL A 580 5.88 15.47 -20.21
C VAL A 580 5.07 14.78 -19.11
N MET A 581 5.50 13.59 -18.66
CA MET A 581 4.84 12.90 -17.56
C MET A 581 4.92 13.71 -16.25
N ARG A 582 6.06 14.29 -15.95
CA ARG A 582 6.30 15.12 -14.75
C ARG A 582 5.43 16.37 -14.74
N ASP A 583 5.35 17.07 -15.87
CA ASP A 583 4.69 18.37 -15.96
C ASP A 583 3.16 18.26 -16.06
N ALA A 584 2.62 17.19 -16.65
CA ALA A 584 1.22 17.14 -17.04
C ALA A 584 0.43 15.95 -16.46
N SER A 585 1.05 15.08 -15.65
CA SER A 585 0.31 14.03 -14.94
C SER A 585 -0.45 14.58 -13.73
N ILE A 586 -1.65 14.04 -13.48
CA ILE A 586 -2.53 14.49 -12.38
C ILE A 586 -1.94 14.18 -11.01
N CYS A 587 -1.22 13.07 -10.87
CA CYS A 587 -0.73 12.56 -9.58
C CYS A 587 0.73 12.15 -9.60
N GLY A 588 1.28 11.88 -8.40
CA GLY A 588 2.67 11.50 -8.20
C GLY A 588 3.11 10.25 -8.96
N LEU A 589 2.21 9.29 -9.24
CA LEU A 589 2.58 8.10 -10.01
C LEU A 589 3.19 8.49 -11.36
N GLY A 590 2.48 9.25 -12.18
CA GLY A 590 3.00 9.66 -13.49
C GLY A 590 4.14 10.69 -13.39
N GLN A 591 4.10 11.56 -12.38
CA GLN A 591 5.15 12.57 -12.18
C GLN A 591 6.52 11.97 -11.80
N LEU A 592 6.54 10.80 -11.16
CA LEU A 592 7.74 10.15 -10.64
C LEU A 592 8.17 8.92 -11.46
N ALA A 593 7.35 8.47 -12.42
CA ALA A 593 7.58 7.24 -13.18
C ALA A 593 8.91 7.22 -13.97
N ALA A 594 9.46 8.37 -14.32
CA ALA A 594 10.72 8.46 -15.04
C ALA A 594 11.97 8.53 -14.14
N ASN A 595 11.83 8.75 -12.82
CA ASN A 595 12.98 9.06 -11.96
C ASN A 595 14.04 7.95 -11.94
N ALA A 596 13.64 6.69 -11.73
CA ALA A 596 14.57 5.56 -11.72
C ALA A 596 15.23 5.38 -13.08
N VAL A 597 14.47 5.50 -14.17
CA VAL A 597 14.95 5.39 -15.55
C VAL A 597 15.97 6.51 -15.89
N GLU A 598 15.64 7.75 -15.59
CA GLU A 598 16.53 8.89 -15.81
C GLU A 598 17.82 8.77 -14.98
N SER A 599 17.72 8.33 -13.71
CA SER A 599 18.89 8.12 -12.87
C SER A 599 19.76 6.94 -13.36
N ALA A 600 19.16 5.88 -13.92
CA ALA A 600 19.88 4.78 -14.55
C ALA A 600 20.67 5.27 -15.79
N ILE A 601 20.08 6.13 -16.60
CA ILE A 601 20.72 6.71 -17.78
C ILE A 601 21.84 7.67 -17.35
N HIS A 602 21.55 8.64 -16.47
CA HIS A 602 22.47 9.76 -16.23
C HIS A 602 23.50 9.51 -15.11
N ARG A 603 23.13 8.80 -14.04
CA ARG A 603 24.04 8.52 -12.91
C ARG A 603 24.81 7.23 -13.10
N LEU A 604 24.11 6.15 -13.48
CA LEU A 604 24.76 4.85 -13.69
C LEU A 604 25.39 4.72 -15.08
N LYS A 605 25.03 5.60 -16.02
CA LYS A 605 25.52 5.60 -17.41
C LYS A 605 25.34 4.23 -18.11
N LEU A 606 24.24 3.56 -17.78
CA LEU A 606 24.03 2.16 -18.17
C LEU A 606 24.13 1.89 -19.68
N PHE A 607 23.85 2.91 -20.48
CA PHE A 607 23.80 2.77 -21.94
C PHE A 607 24.91 3.59 -22.65
N GLU A 608 25.83 4.24 -21.88
CA GLU A 608 26.99 4.96 -22.42
C GLU A 608 28.16 3.99 -22.61
N GLY A 609 28.32 3.41 -23.79
CA GLY A 609 29.47 2.56 -24.12
C GLY A 609 29.06 1.28 -24.81
N GLY A 610 28.59 1.40 -26.04
CA GLY A 610 28.14 0.37 -26.95
C GLY A 610 28.49 -1.08 -26.64
N ALA A 611 27.47 -1.92 -26.56
CA ALA A 611 27.47 -3.38 -26.56
C ALA A 611 28.26 -4.07 -25.44
N ALA A 612 27.55 -4.48 -24.36
CA ALA A 612 27.94 -5.69 -23.67
C ALA A 612 27.13 -6.87 -24.22
#